data_327298abd1f6b24f32dd7c8f9d79e967
#
_entry.id   327298abd1f6b24f32dd7c8f9d79e967
#
_cell.length_a   1.000
_cell.length_b   1.000
_cell.length_c   1.000
_cell.angle_alpha   90.00
_cell.angle_beta   90.00
_cell.angle_gamma   90.00
#
_symmetry.space_group_name_H-M   'P 1'
#
loop_
_entity.id
_entity.type
_entity.pdbx_description
1 polymer ?
#
loop_
_entity_poly.entity_id
_entity_poly.type
_entity_poly.pdbx_seq_one_letter_code
_entity_poly.pdbx_strand_id
1 'polypeptide(L)'
;MSKYNGQINTGFAAGLFCLGLFLGFCFRAAGQSGNDYVSVSSGVQYQWIGTYDTKKLDEVFKKDLEDFLATSSMGSKAFNDSFPPAKYPVKLYRVKYNSVIPEFGNRPTVASGLIAIPDNGSDSMPLLMYQHGTTFSKTEAPSFPDNSMETKIMIARFASQGYVVSCADYFGKGLSGLPDSYLVHQSTQQACVDMLFATQSILAAQKIKTGAFFISGWSQGGWATLTYLQKLESLGIPVTAAATASAPADGQVMYDRWFNNYQPIDAVYLPGCITLQIQAQEYYLRQVGLTASAIRPEYLQASIEFYNGNIDWTAFRKQTKDKLQDYLKPEFLASGNACESPYWKVLDQSQAYRWRSHTPMYNYYGGSDEVVPVFIAKLPETFQKVLGGGPTTAVYAGDKADHRATFLYSVLHEKLWFDGFLKK
;
A
#
# COMPACT_ATOMS: atom_id res chain seq x y z
N MET A 1 66.40 13.59 -4.40
CA MET A 1 66.75 15.01 -4.44
C MET A 1 65.42 15.74 -4.68
N SER A 2 64.87 16.53 -3.85
CA SER A 2 65.24 17.50 -2.84
C SER A 2 64.18 17.51 -1.72
N LYS A 3 64.67 17.61 -0.48
CA LYS A 3 63.91 17.82 0.77
C LYS A 3 63.44 19.29 0.83
N TYR A 4 62.23 19.49 1.42
CA TYR A 4 62.06 20.70 2.24
C TYR A 4 61.18 20.35 3.46
N ASN A 5 61.79 20.56 4.64
CA ASN A 5 61.21 20.62 5.97
C ASN A 5 60.64 22.03 6.23
N GLY A 6 59.62 22.12 7.03
CA GLY A 6 59.09 23.39 7.54
C GLY A 6 58.06 23.19 8.66
N GLN A 7 58.52 23.01 9.81
CA GLN A 7 58.25 23.50 11.17
C GLN A 7 56.79 23.80 11.60
N ILE A 8 56.51 23.19 12.72
CA ILE A 8 55.45 23.30 13.71
C ILE A 8 55.43 24.72 14.30
N ASN A 9 54.23 25.30 14.41
CA ASN A 9 53.99 26.36 15.38
C ASN A 9 52.75 26.09 16.21
N THR A 10 52.99 25.86 17.48
CA THR A 10 52.03 25.74 18.57
C THR A 10 51.53 27.13 18.97
N GLY A 11 50.23 27.33 18.94
CA GLY A 11 49.57 28.50 19.51
C GLY A 11 48.41 28.07 20.42
N PHE A 12 48.68 28.12 21.72
CA PHE A 12 47.67 28.04 22.77
C PHE A 12 46.77 29.27 22.70
N ALA A 13 45.45 29.07 22.64
CA ALA A 13 44.50 30.11 23.00
C ALA A 13 43.37 29.51 23.80
N ALA A 14 43.18 30.10 24.95
CA ALA A 14 42.36 29.73 26.08
C ALA A 14 40.84 29.68 25.77
N GLY A 15 40.16 28.87 26.58
CA GLY A 15 38.76 28.62 26.52
C GLY A 15 37.84 29.82 26.81
N LEU A 16 36.65 29.72 26.23
CA LEU A 16 35.44 30.34 26.77
C LEU A 16 34.40 29.22 26.89
N PHE A 17 34.12 28.86 28.14
CA PHE A 17 32.95 28.06 28.50
C PHE A 17 31.69 28.91 28.31
N CYS A 18 30.93 28.70 27.26
CA CYS A 18 29.55 29.16 27.20
C CYS A 18 28.67 28.16 27.89
N LEU A 19 28.22 28.49 29.11
CA LEU A 19 27.10 27.87 29.80
C LEU A 19 25.83 28.15 29.01
N GLY A 20 25.40 27.20 28.17
CA GLY A 20 24.07 27.23 27.54
C GLY A 20 23.01 26.84 28.56
N LEU A 21 22.21 27.79 29.00
CA LEU A 21 21.00 27.56 29.75
C LEU A 21 20.05 26.71 28.88
N PHE A 22 19.85 25.46 29.26
CA PHE A 22 18.72 24.66 28.80
C PHE A 22 17.45 25.24 29.43
N LEU A 23 16.77 26.14 28.71
CA LEU A 23 15.38 26.49 28.97
C LEU A 23 14.54 25.29 28.54
N GLY A 24 14.16 24.47 29.51
CA GLY A 24 13.14 23.45 29.36
C GLY A 24 11.82 24.11 29.01
N PHE A 25 11.43 24.08 27.75
CA PHE A 25 10.07 24.39 27.33
C PHE A 25 9.17 23.24 27.81
N CYS A 26 8.58 23.41 28.98
CA CYS A 26 7.38 22.68 29.37
C CYS A 26 6.26 23.08 28.39
N PHE A 27 6.01 22.28 27.38
CA PHE A 27 4.78 22.38 26.63
C PHE A 27 3.63 21.99 27.55
N ARG A 28 2.92 22.98 28.08
CA ARG A 28 1.58 22.80 28.63
C ARG A 28 0.68 22.28 27.49
N ALA A 29 0.08 21.12 27.69
CA ALA A 29 -1.03 20.65 26.86
C ALA A 29 -2.22 21.62 27.07
N ALA A 30 -2.26 22.70 26.31
CA ALA A 30 -3.50 23.46 26.10
C ALA A 30 -4.40 22.53 25.26
N GLY A 31 -5.68 22.43 25.67
CA GLY A 31 -6.68 21.64 24.96
C GLY A 31 -6.70 22.04 23.45
N GLN A 32 -6.07 21.24 22.62
CA GLN A 32 -6.10 21.41 21.18
C GLN A 32 -7.50 21.05 20.71
N SER A 33 -8.14 21.97 19.98
CA SER A 33 -9.31 21.64 19.16
C SER A 33 -8.89 20.51 18.23
N GLY A 34 -9.67 19.43 18.10
CA GLY A 34 -9.31 18.20 17.41
C GLY A 34 -9.06 18.34 15.89
N ASN A 35 -8.88 19.56 15.38
CA ASN A 35 -8.72 19.86 13.96
C ASN A 35 -7.29 20.26 13.53
N ASP A 36 -6.35 20.43 14.45
CA ASP A 36 -5.03 20.95 14.11
C ASP A 36 -3.99 19.84 13.90
N TYR A 37 -3.10 20.02 12.92
CA TYR A 37 -1.95 19.15 12.73
C TYR A 37 -0.88 19.41 13.79
N VAL A 38 -0.38 18.34 14.40
CA VAL A 38 0.73 18.35 15.35
C VAL A 38 2.00 17.93 14.64
N SER A 39 3.04 18.77 14.67
CA SER A 39 4.37 18.44 14.14
C SER A 39 5.17 17.66 15.18
N VAL A 40 5.78 16.54 14.77
CA VAL A 40 6.64 15.70 15.63
C VAL A 40 8.10 15.76 15.24
N SER A 41 8.36 16.02 13.96
CA SER A 41 9.71 16.25 13.40
C SER A 41 9.60 17.10 12.14
N SER A 42 10.74 17.51 11.57
CA SER A 42 10.73 18.22 10.30
C SER A 42 10.06 17.37 9.22
N GLY A 43 8.91 17.85 8.70
CA GLY A 43 8.18 17.20 7.62
C GLY A 43 7.30 16.02 8.04
N VAL A 44 7.08 15.79 9.34
CA VAL A 44 6.12 14.78 9.83
C VAL A 44 5.09 15.44 10.74
N GLN A 45 3.83 15.34 10.36
CA GLN A 45 2.69 15.90 11.08
C GLN A 45 1.58 14.86 11.16
N TYR A 46 0.82 14.90 12.26
CA TYR A 46 -0.40 14.10 12.38
C TYR A 46 -1.56 14.92 12.91
N GLN A 47 -2.77 14.49 12.59
CA GLN A 47 -4.03 15.03 13.04
C GLN A 47 -4.87 13.90 13.62
N TRP A 48 -5.36 14.05 14.88
CA TRP A 48 -6.37 13.13 15.36
C TRP A 48 -7.69 13.37 14.63
N ILE A 49 -8.26 12.30 14.02
CA ILE A 49 -9.47 12.38 13.19
C ILE A 49 -10.66 11.66 13.81
N GLY A 50 -10.49 11.09 14.99
CA GLY A 50 -11.57 10.46 15.75
C GLY A 50 -11.16 9.15 16.41
N THR A 51 -12.12 8.52 17.02
CA THR A 51 -11.99 7.19 17.65
C THR A 51 -13.12 6.29 17.16
N TYR A 52 -12.78 5.10 16.71
CA TYR A 52 -13.76 4.05 16.49
C TYR A 52 -13.92 3.28 17.81
N ASP A 53 -15.10 3.33 18.40
CA ASP A 53 -15.43 2.51 19.55
C ASP A 53 -15.63 1.04 19.14
N THR A 54 -15.72 0.15 20.13
CA THR A 54 -15.88 -1.29 19.87
C THR A 54 -17.18 -1.62 19.15
N LYS A 55 -18.26 -0.85 19.39
CA LYS A 55 -19.55 -1.04 18.72
C LYS A 55 -19.42 -0.73 17.22
N LYS A 56 -18.83 0.42 16.85
CA LYS A 56 -18.59 0.79 15.44
C LYS A 56 -17.69 -0.25 14.76
N LEU A 57 -16.67 -0.75 15.45
CA LEU A 57 -15.75 -1.77 14.91
C LEU A 57 -16.44 -3.12 14.70
N ASP A 58 -17.35 -3.52 15.57
CA ASP A 58 -18.16 -4.73 15.41
C ASP A 58 -19.16 -4.61 14.24
N GLU A 59 -19.69 -3.40 13.99
CA GLU A 59 -20.60 -3.13 12.88
C GLU A 59 -19.93 -3.33 11.52
N VAL A 60 -18.61 -3.14 11.41
CA VAL A 60 -17.84 -3.38 10.18
C VAL A 60 -18.06 -4.81 9.65
N PHE A 61 -18.04 -5.80 10.53
CA PHE A 61 -18.21 -7.20 10.13
C PHE A 61 -19.66 -7.66 10.08
N LYS A 62 -20.55 -6.98 10.79
CA LYS A 62 -21.98 -7.36 10.84
C LYS A 62 -22.82 -6.71 9.74
N LYS A 63 -22.48 -5.46 9.36
CA LYS A 63 -23.29 -4.65 8.45
C LYS A 63 -22.53 -4.24 7.20
N ASP A 64 -21.39 -3.57 7.38
CA ASP A 64 -20.64 -2.98 6.25
C ASP A 64 -20.06 -4.05 5.32
N LEU A 65 -19.83 -5.26 5.86
CA LEU A 65 -19.32 -6.40 5.08
C LEU A 65 -20.30 -6.87 3.99
N GLU A 66 -21.61 -6.71 4.20
CA GLU A 66 -22.62 -7.07 3.20
C GLU A 66 -22.45 -6.25 1.91
N ASP A 67 -22.24 -4.94 2.04
CA ASP A 67 -22.03 -4.06 0.90
C ASP A 67 -20.69 -4.37 0.20
N PHE A 68 -19.65 -4.69 0.96
CA PHE A 68 -18.36 -5.08 0.40
C PHE A 68 -18.43 -6.36 -0.42
N LEU A 69 -19.24 -7.33 0.02
CA LEU A 69 -19.41 -8.62 -0.64
C LEU A 69 -20.64 -8.68 -1.58
N ALA A 70 -21.33 -7.57 -1.81
CA ALA A 70 -22.54 -7.56 -2.66
C ALA A 70 -22.29 -8.08 -4.09
N THR A 71 -21.05 -7.97 -4.58
CA THR A 71 -20.63 -8.50 -5.89
C THR A 71 -19.78 -9.78 -5.80
N SER A 72 -19.53 -10.29 -4.59
CA SER A 72 -18.75 -11.51 -4.37
C SER A 72 -19.61 -12.75 -4.57
N SER A 73 -19.01 -13.80 -5.11
CA SER A 73 -19.63 -15.13 -5.26
C SER A 73 -19.88 -15.83 -3.93
N MET A 74 -19.16 -15.46 -2.86
CA MET A 74 -19.27 -16.12 -1.55
C MET A 74 -20.28 -15.48 -0.60
N GLY A 75 -20.68 -14.24 -0.80
CA GLY A 75 -21.61 -13.53 0.09
C GLY A 75 -21.14 -13.39 1.54
N SER A 76 -21.75 -12.49 2.31
CA SER A 76 -21.33 -12.16 3.69
C SER A 76 -21.50 -13.31 4.69
N LYS A 77 -22.51 -14.17 4.50
CA LYS A 77 -22.78 -15.28 5.42
C LYS A 77 -21.60 -16.23 5.63
N ALA A 78 -20.72 -16.37 4.65
CA ALA A 78 -19.52 -17.21 4.76
C ALA A 78 -18.53 -16.69 5.80
N PHE A 79 -18.63 -15.41 6.19
CA PHE A 79 -17.67 -14.74 7.06
C PHE A 79 -18.26 -14.14 8.34
N ASN A 80 -19.61 -14.00 8.45
CA ASN A 80 -20.26 -13.25 9.53
C ASN A 80 -19.86 -13.68 10.95
N ASP A 81 -19.68 -14.98 11.18
CA ASP A 81 -19.33 -15.51 12.51
C ASP A 81 -17.83 -15.80 12.66
N SER A 82 -17.02 -15.44 11.66
CA SER A 82 -15.61 -15.79 11.65
C SER A 82 -14.71 -14.74 12.30
N PHE A 83 -15.20 -13.51 12.44
CA PHE A 83 -14.45 -12.41 13.03
C PHE A 83 -14.74 -12.26 14.54
N PRO A 84 -13.72 -12.24 15.42
CA PRO A 84 -13.94 -12.03 16.82
C PRO A 84 -14.40 -10.59 17.09
N PRO A 85 -15.15 -10.34 18.17
CA PRO A 85 -15.55 -8.99 18.56
C PRO A 85 -14.33 -8.11 18.84
N ALA A 86 -14.50 -6.81 18.62
CA ALA A 86 -13.48 -5.81 18.93
C ALA A 86 -13.17 -5.79 20.44
N LYS A 87 -11.87 -5.79 20.77
CA LYS A 87 -11.42 -5.73 22.18
C LYS A 87 -11.21 -4.31 22.66
N TYR A 88 -10.67 -3.46 21.81
CA TYR A 88 -10.26 -2.11 22.17
C TYR A 88 -10.84 -1.09 21.24
N PRO A 89 -11.22 0.10 21.71
CA PRO A 89 -11.42 1.27 20.85
C PRO A 89 -10.11 1.61 20.13
N VAL A 90 -10.21 2.29 18.99
CA VAL A 90 -9.06 2.62 18.16
C VAL A 90 -9.03 4.10 17.85
N LYS A 91 -7.95 4.78 18.25
CA LYS A 91 -7.68 6.18 17.90
C LYS A 91 -7.11 6.26 16.50
N LEU A 92 -7.64 7.17 15.68
CA LEU A 92 -7.28 7.35 14.29
C LEU A 92 -6.54 8.66 14.08
N TYR A 93 -5.41 8.58 13.39
CA TYR A 93 -4.57 9.74 13.10
C TYR A 93 -4.27 9.80 11.60
N ARG A 94 -4.67 10.90 10.96
CA ARG A 94 -4.25 11.23 9.62
C ARG A 94 -2.84 11.79 9.65
N VAL A 95 -1.98 11.27 8.79
CA VAL A 95 -0.57 11.65 8.74
C VAL A 95 -0.27 12.40 7.46
N LYS A 96 0.56 13.45 7.57
CA LYS A 96 1.28 14.09 6.45
C LYS A 96 2.76 13.91 6.67
N TYR A 97 3.49 13.55 5.61
CA TYR A 97 4.93 13.39 5.68
C TYR A 97 5.62 13.84 4.41
N ASN A 98 6.83 14.38 4.58
CA ASN A 98 7.68 14.70 3.44
C ASN A 98 8.17 13.43 2.79
N SER A 99 8.21 13.44 1.47
CA SER A 99 8.69 12.35 0.63
C SER A 99 9.36 12.90 -0.63
N VAL A 100 9.81 12.01 -1.51
CA VAL A 100 10.38 12.36 -2.81
C VAL A 100 9.80 11.47 -3.91
N ILE A 101 9.81 11.96 -5.14
CA ILE A 101 9.39 11.21 -6.33
C ILE A 101 10.67 10.71 -7.02
N PRO A 102 11.02 9.40 -6.89
CA PRO A 102 12.26 8.86 -7.43
C PRO A 102 12.38 9.03 -8.95
N GLU A 103 11.28 8.79 -9.68
CA GLU A 103 11.22 8.90 -11.14
C GLU A 103 11.51 10.30 -11.66
N PHE A 104 11.44 11.32 -10.80
CA PHE A 104 11.75 12.72 -11.12
C PHE A 104 13.03 13.20 -10.43
N GLY A 105 14.01 12.32 -10.22
CA GLY A 105 15.28 12.66 -9.61
C GLY A 105 15.14 13.05 -8.13
N ASN A 106 14.27 12.36 -7.40
CA ASN A 106 13.96 12.64 -5.99
C ASN A 106 13.34 14.02 -5.75
N ARG A 107 12.49 14.49 -6.67
CA ARG A 107 11.77 15.75 -6.50
C ARG A 107 10.93 15.72 -5.22
N PRO A 108 11.09 16.70 -4.30
CA PRO A 108 10.33 16.74 -3.05
C PRO A 108 8.81 16.76 -3.28
N THR A 109 8.10 16.06 -2.40
CA THR A 109 6.64 16.02 -2.36
C THR A 109 6.14 15.84 -0.93
N VAL A 110 4.84 15.97 -0.73
CA VAL A 110 4.15 15.63 0.52
C VAL A 110 3.20 14.48 0.24
N ALA A 111 3.26 13.47 1.08
CA ALA A 111 2.38 12.32 1.05
C ALA A 111 1.54 12.25 2.33
N SER A 112 0.56 11.34 2.34
CA SER A 112 -0.32 11.13 3.47
C SER A 112 -0.59 9.65 3.75
N GLY A 113 -1.18 9.40 4.90
CA GLY A 113 -1.56 8.07 5.33
C GLY A 113 -2.38 8.08 6.62
N LEU A 114 -2.59 6.90 7.16
CA LEU A 114 -3.32 6.67 8.40
C LEU A 114 -2.47 5.91 9.40
N ILE A 115 -2.57 6.28 10.68
CA ILE A 115 -2.17 5.43 11.81
C ILE A 115 -3.41 5.18 12.68
N ALA A 116 -3.68 3.90 12.95
CA ALA A 116 -4.73 3.44 13.85
C ALA A 116 -4.08 2.79 15.08
N ILE A 117 -4.30 3.37 16.26
CA ILE A 117 -3.66 2.98 17.51
C ILE A 117 -4.71 2.44 18.47
N PRO A 118 -4.58 1.21 18.97
CA PRO A 118 -5.45 0.67 20.02
C PRO A 118 -5.43 1.55 21.28
N ASP A 119 -6.61 1.87 21.83
CA ASP A 119 -6.72 2.53 23.12
C ASP A 119 -6.80 1.47 24.24
N ASN A 120 -5.68 0.79 24.47
CA ASN A 120 -5.56 -0.35 25.40
C ASN A 120 -4.63 -0.09 26.58
N GLY A 121 -4.09 1.12 26.70
CA GLY A 121 -3.14 1.51 27.75
C GLY A 121 -1.75 0.89 27.64
N SER A 122 -1.43 0.12 26.60
CA SER A 122 -0.12 -0.46 26.40
C SER A 122 0.85 0.56 25.79
N ASP A 123 2.10 0.55 26.25
CA ASP A 123 3.20 1.31 25.70
C ASP A 123 4.06 0.52 24.71
N SER A 124 3.69 -0.75 24.44
CA SER A 124 4.40 -1.62 23.49
C SER A 124 3.40 -2.49 22.72
N MET A 125 3.42 -2.40 21.39
CA MET A 125 2.47 -3.08 20.50
C MET A 125 3.15 -3.58 19.23
N PRO A 126 2.68 -4.68 18.60
CA PRO A 126 3.11 -5.06 17.26
C PRO A 126 2.66 -4.00 16.24
N LEU A 127 3.48 -3.79 15.21
CA LEU A 127 3.18 -2.89 14.10
C LEU A 127 2.81 -3.69 12.86
N LEU A 128 1.70 -3.34 12.23
CA LEU A 128 1.33 -3.78 10.89
C LEU A 128 1.34 -2.59 9.94
N MET A 129 2.24 -2.60 8.95
CA MET A 129 2.14 -1.71 7.80
C MET A 129 1.28 -2.39 6.74
N TYR A 130 0.12 -1.83 6.46
CA TYR A 130 -0.84 -2.37 5.49
C TYR A 130 -0.81 -1.56 4.20
N GLN A 131 -0.71 -2.26 3.07
CA GLN A 131 -0.72 -1.70 1.72
C GLN A 131 -2.10 -1.94 1.10
N HIS A 132 -2.83 -0.84 0.84
CA HIS A 132 -4.20 -0.92 0.33
C HIS A 132 -4.29 -1.31 -1.15
N GLY A 133 -5.43 -1.91 -1.51
CA GLY A 133 -5.78 -2.26 -2.88
C GLY A 133 -6.13 -1.06 -3.76
N THR A 134 -6.58 -1.33 -4.98
CA THR A 134 -6.96 -0.30 -5.95
C THR A 134 -8.14 0.53 -5.44
N THR A 135 -7.99 1.84 -5.45
CA THR A 135 -9.05 2.81 -5.22
C THR A 135 -9.22 3.71 -6.45
N PHE A 136 -10.46 4.06 -6.79
CA PHE A 136 -10.76 4.92 -7.93
C PHE A 136 -10.94 6.38 -7.55
N SER A 137 -10.99 6.68 -6.24
CA SER A 137 -11.07 8.03 -5.72
C SER A 137 -9.90 8.35 -4.77
N LYS A 138 -9.48 9.61 -4.71
CA LYS A 138 -8.49 10.07 -3.73
C LYS A 138 -8.97 9.92 -2.29
N THR A 139 -10.28 10.04 -2.08
CA THR A 139 -10.89 9.97 -0.74
C THR A 139 -11.26 8.56 -0.30
N GLU A 140 -11.01 7.53 -1.13
CA GLU A 140 -11.10 6.13 -0.73
C GLU A 140 -9.78 5.60 -0.14
N ALA A 141 -8.77 6.46 -0.02
CA ALA A 141 -7.47 6.13 0.56
C ALA A 141 -7.54 6.01 2.10
N PRO A 142 -6.58 5.32 2.73
CA PRO A 142 -6.57 5.06 4.17
C PRO A 142 -6.71 6.30 5.05
N SER A 143 -6.17 7.45 4.66
CA SER A 143 -6.32 8.71 5.42
C SER A 143 -7.77 9.21 5.50
N PHE A 144 -8.72 8.59 4.78
CA PHE A 144 -10.16 8.80 4.85
C PHE A 144 -10.88 7.47 5.19
N PRO A 145 -10.67 6.90 6.38
CA PRO A 145 -11.06 5.53 6.70
C PRO A 145 -12.56 5.25 6.60
N ASP A 146 -13.42 6.26 6.81
CA ASP A 146 -14.88 6.10 6.68
C ASP A 146 -15.30 5.79 5.23
N ASN A 147 -14.50 6.17 4.24
CA ASN A 147 -14.76 5.93 2.80
C ASN A 147 -14.09 4.67 2.26
N SER A 148 -13.25 4.00 3.06
CA SER A 148 -12.50 2.80 2.65
C SER A 148 -12.93 1.59 3.45
N MET A 149 -13.72 0.71 2.83
CA MET A 149 -14.16 -0.52 3.50
C MET A 149 -12.97 -1.43 3.86
N GLU A 150 -12.00 -1.55 2.97
CA GLU A 150 -10.77 -2.30 3.19
C GLU A 150 -10.01 -1.78 4.43
N THR A 151 -9.84 -0.47 4.54
CA THR A 151 -9.19 0.16 5.71
C THR A 151 -9.99 -0.09 7.00
N LYS A 152 -11.33 0.01 6.96
CA LYS A 152 -12.20 -0.31 8.11
C LYS A 152 -12.01 -1.75 8.57
N ILE A 153 -11.95 -2.72 7.64
CA ILE A 153 -11.71 -4.13 7.95
C ILE A 153 -10.36 -4.31 8.64
N MET A 154 -9.30 -3.69 8.15
CA MET A 154 -7.97 -3.79 8.76
C MET A 154 -7.93 -3.17 10.16
N ILE A 155 -8.57 -2.02 10.36
CA ILE A 155 -8.71 -1.38 11.69
C ILE A 155 -9.47 -2.33 12.62
N ALA A 156 -10.62 -2.86 12.19
CA ALA A 156 -11.47 -3.73 13.02
C ALA A 156 -10.77 -5.07 13.32
N ARG A 157 -10.03 -5.64 12.40
CA ARG A 157 -9.38 -6.94 12.60
C ARG A 157 -8.06 -6.88 13.35
N PHE A 158 -7.25 -5.87 13.11
CA PHE A 158 -5.90 -5.78 13.67
C PHE A 158 -5.80 -4.74 14.79
N ALA A 159 -6.22 -3.48 14.55
CA ALA A 159 -6.06 -2.44 15.54
C ALA A 159 -6.96 -2.69 16.77
N SER A 160 -8.21 -3.12 16.57
CA SER A 160 -9.08 -3.48 17.69
C SER A 160 -8.56 -4.66 18.52
N GLN A 161 -7.64 -5.43 17.98
CA GLN A 161 -7.04 -6.61 18.63
C GLN A 161 -5.61 -6.34 19.15
N GLY A 162 -5.17 -5.08 19.20
CA GLY A 162 -3.94 -4.69 19.87
C GLY A 162 -2.73 -4.41 18.94
N TYR A 163 -2.89 -4.36 17.63
CA TYR A 163 -1.84 -3.95 16.69
C TYR A 163 -1.93 -2.45 16.42
N VAL A 164 -0.80 -1.77 16.32
CA VAL A 164 -0.77 -0.51 15.57
C VAL A 164 -0.88 -0.85 14.09
N VAL A 165 -1.87 -0.27 13.40
CA VAL A 165 -2.01 -0.40 11.95
C VAL A 165 -1.65 0.92 11.30
N SER A 166 -0.74 0.88 10.33
CA SER A 166 -0.32 2.05 9.57
C SER A 166 -0.40 1.78 8.07
N CYS A 167 -0.92 2.76 7.32
CA CYS A 167 -1.17 2.64 5.88
C CYS A 167 -0.72 3.91 5.17
N ALA A 168 0.10 3.79 4.12
CA ALA A 168 0.36 4.88 3.19
C ALA A 168 -0.81 5.01 2.19
N ASP A 169 -1.14 6.24 1.78
CA ASP A 169 -2.15 6.48 0.74
C ASP A 169 -1.61 6.27 -0.68
N TYR A 170 -0.29 6.19 -0.86
CA TYR A 170 0.50 6.31 -2.10
C TYR A 170 0.43 7.72 -2.71
N PHE A 171 1.31 8.02 -3.66
CA PHE A 171 1.30 9.32 -4.35
C PHE A 171 0.08 9.41 -5.27
N GLY A 172 -0.59 10.56 -5.24
CA GLY A 172 -1.81 10.79 -6.00
C GLY A 172 -3.10 10.42 -5.28
N LYS A 173 -3.01 9.76 -4.12
CA LYS A 173 -4.15 9.44 -3.26
C LYS A 173 -4.13 10.27 -1.96
N GLY A 174 -5.22 10.21 -1.22
CA GLY A 174 -5.36 10.95 0.04
C GLY A 174 -5.21 12.46 -0.16
N LEU A 175 -4.27 13.05 0.59
CA LEU A 175 -4.00 14.50 0.54
C LEU A 175 -2.94 14.89 -0.51
N SER A 176 -2.47 13.96 -1.31
CA SER A 176 -1.46 14.23 -2.34
C SER A 176 -2.01 15.14 -3.45
N GLY A 177 -1.24 16.16 -3.84
CA GLY A 177 -1.51 17.00 -5.00
C GLY A 177 -1.05 16.42 -6.34
N LEU A 178 -0.45 15.22 -6.33
CA LEU A 178 0.08 14.56 -7.52
C LEU A 178 -1.02 13.79 -8.28
N PRO A 179 -0.79 13.44 -9.55
CA PRO A 179 -1.51 12.36 -10.22
C PRO A 179 -1.27 11.00 -9.53
N ASP A 180 -2.17 10.04 -9.72
CA ASP A 180 -2.06 8.70 -9.14
C ASP A 180 -0.80 7.97 -9.65
N SER A 181 0.02 7.45 -8.73
CA SER A 181 1.20 6.64 -9.03
C SER A 181 0.88 5.14 -9.11
N TYR A 182 -0.26 4.79 -9.68
CA TYR A 182 -0.75 3.41 -9.74
C TYR A 182 0.28 2.44 -10.35
N LEU A 183 0.75 1.48 -9.54
CA LEU A 183 1.77 0.50 -9.88
C LEU A 183 3.11 1.08 -10.38
N VAL A 184 3.43 2.32 -9.99
CA VAL A 184 4.75 2.90 -10.22
C VAL A 184 5.71 2.41 -9.14
N HIS A 185 6.65 1.57 -9.52
CA HIS A 185 7.43 0.73 -8.58
C HIS A 185 8.19 1.54 -7.53
N GLN A 186 9.05 2.47 -7.94
CA GLN A 186 9.89 3.22 -7.00
C GLN A 186 9.08 4.22 -6.16
N SER A 187 8.09 4.89 -6.77
CA SER A 187 7.17 5.78 -6.04
C SER A 187 6.37 5.03 -4.98
N THR A 188 5.90 3.81 -5.26
CA THR A 188 5.19 2.99 -4.27
C THR A 188 6.11 2.58 -3.12
N GLN A 189 7.33 2.11 -3.42
CA GLN A 189 8.33 1.78 -2.41
C GLN A 189 8.63 2.98 -1.52
N GLN A 190 8.86 4.15 -2.12
CA GLN A 190 9.23 5.38 -1.40
C GLN A 190 8.10 5.84 -0.48
N ALA A 191 6.86 5.88 -0.97
CA ALA A 191 5.71 6.28 -0.16
C ALA A 191 5.55 5.37 1.08
N CYS A 192 5.73 4.05 0.93
CA CYS A 192 5.62 3.10 2.04
C CYS A 192 6.77 3.20 3.04
N VAL A 193 8.02 3.38 2.56
CA VAL A 193 9.20 3.54 3.44
C VAL A 193 9.10 4.84 4.25
N ASP A 194 8.75 5.95 3.62
CA ASP A 194 8.62 7.23 4.31
C ASP A 194 7.46 7.24 5.30
N MET A 195 6.35 6.53 4.99
CA MET A 195 5.27 6.33 5.95
C MET A 195 5.71 5.51 7.16
N LEU A 196 6.57 4.50 7.00
CA LEU A 196 7.13 3.76 8.13
C LEU A 196 7.93 4.68 9.06
N PHE A 197 8.81 5.52 8.51
CA PHE A 197 9.60 6.45 9.31
C PHE A 197 8.73 7.53 9.97
N ALA A 198 7.70 8.03 9.28
CA ALA A 198 6.70 8.92 9.84
C ALA A 198 5.95 8.25 11.01
N THR A 199 5.53 7.00 10.83
CA THR A 199 4.87 6.21 11.86
C THR A 199 5.75 6.05 13.09
N GLN A 200 7.00 5.64 12.92
CA GLN A 200 7.95 5.49 14.02
C GLN A 200 8.17 6.80 14.78
N SER A 201 8.28 7.93 14.06
CA SER A 201 8.43 9.26 14.66
C SER A 201 7.22 9.65 15.51
N ILE A 202 6.00 9.40 15.02
CA ILE A 202 4.75 9.69 15.72
C ILE A 202 4.59 8.78 16.94
N LEU A 203 4.84 7.49 16.82
CA LEU A 203 4.75 6.54 17.93
C LEU A 203 5.77 6.88 19.03
N ALA A 204 7.00 7.24 18.65
CA ALA A 204 8.01 7.68 19.61
C ALA A 204 7.58 8.93 20.38
N ALA A 205 6.99 9.92 19.70
CA ALA A 205 6.44 11.13 20.33
C ALA A 205 5.29 10.82 21.29
N GLN A 206 4.51 9.78 21.00
CA GLN A 206 3.44 9.27 21.87
C GLN A 206 3.93 8.26 22.93
N LYS A 207 5.26 8.00 23.00
CA LYS A 207 5.91 7.05 23.92
C LYS A 207 5.44 5.60 23.72
N ILE A 208 5.07 5.24 22.50
CA ILE A 208 4.66 3.89 22.13
C ILE A 208 5.84 3.22 21.44
N LYS A 209 6.23 2.05 21.92
CA LYS A 209 7.25 1.18 21.34
C LYS A 209 6.58 0.17 20.38
N THR A 210 7.27 -0.14 19.31
CA THR A 210 6.85 -1.23 18.42
C THR A 210 7.70 -2.48 18.66
N GLY A 211 7.01 -3.63 18.78
CA GLY A 211 7.64 -4.95 18.88
C GLY A 211 7.82 -5.60 17.49
N ALA A 212 7.21 -6.75 17.28
CA ALA A 212 7.22 -7.43 15.99
C ALA A 212 6.63 -6.53 14.87
N PHE A 213 7.29 -6.56 13.72
CA PHE A 213 6.92 -5.74 12.56
C PHE A 213 6.42 -6.62 11.42
N PHE A 214 5.19 -6.41 11.00
CA PHE A 214 4.50 -7.12 9.94
C PHE A 214 4.13 -6.20 8.80
N ILE A 215 4.06 -6.76 7.59
CA ILE A 215 3.53 -6.06 6.41
C ILE A 215 2.50 -6.94 5.72
N SER A 216 1.44 -6.33 5.19
CA SER A 216 0.39 -7.07 4.49
C SER A 216 -0.31 -6.18 3.46
N GLY A 217 -0.90 -6.80 2.43
CA GLY A 217 -1.69 -6.06 1.44
C GLY A 217 -2.47 -6.95 0.49
N TRP A 218 -3.49 -6.36 -0.14
CA TRP A 218 -4.39 -7.03 -1.07
C TRP A 218 -4.38 -6.40 -2.45
N SER A 219 -4.48 -7.22 -3.52
CA SER A 219 -4.58 -6.73 -4.90
C SER A 219 -3.38 -5.85 -5.27
N GLN A 220 -3.58 -4.61 -5.72
CA GLN A 220 -2.49 -3.61 -5.85
C GLN A 220 -1.63 -3.57 -4.59
N GLY A 221 -2.26 -3.61 -3.41
CA GLY A 221 -1.57 -3.64 -2.12
C GLY A 221 -0.73 -4.90 -1.91
N GLY A 222 -1.15 -6.03 -2.45
CA GLY A 222 -0.34 -7.25 -2.45
C GLY A 222 0.94 -7.09 -3.26
N TRP A 223 0.86 -6.51 -4.45
CA TRP A 223 2.03 -6.12 -5.24
C TRP A 223 2.88 -5.07 -4.51
N ALA A 224 2.24 -4.05 -3.93
CA ALA A 224 2.94 -3.03 -3.16
C ALA A 224 3.66 -3.63 -1.94
N THR A 225 3.06 -4.62 -1.25
CA THR A 225 3.69 -5.34 -0.14
C THR A 225 4.96 -6.07 -0.58
N LEU A 226 4.91 -6.76 -1.72
CA LEU A 226 6.08 -7.48 -2.25
C LEU A 226 7.21 -6.53 -2.63
N THR A 227 6.92 -5.44 -3.34
CA THR A 227 7.93 -4.43 -3.71
C THR A 227 8.46 -3.69 -2.49
N TYR A 228 7.61 -3.40 -1.52
CA TYR A 228 7.99 -2.78 -0.24
C TYR A 228 8.89 -3.70 0.58
N LEU A 229 8.57 -5.01 0.67
CA LEU A 229 9.42 -5.99 1.33
C LEU A 229 10.81 -6.02 0.71
N GLN A 230 10.90 -6.09 -0.62
CA GLN A 230 12.17 -6.02 -1.34
C GLN A 230 12.98 -4.78 -0.95
N LYS A 231 12.31 -3.62 -0.86
CA LYS A 231 12.96 -2.37 -0.44
C LYS A 231 13.43 -2.41 1.01
N LEU A 232 12.62 -2.90 1.94
CA LEU A 232 12.99 -3.03 3.36
C LEU A 232 14.18 -3.96 3.54
N GLU A 233 14.19 -5.13 2.88
CA GLU A 233 15.32 -6.05 2.91
C GLU A 233 16.59 -5.42 2.34
N SER A 234 16.48 -4.63 1.26
CA SER A 234 17.62 -3.90 0.68
C SER A 234 18.18 -2.82 1.60
N LEU A 235 17.36 -2.28 2.50
CA LEU A 235 17.75 -1.31 3.53
C LEU A 235 18.21 -1.96 4.84
N GLY A 236 18.18 -3.29 4.93
CA GLY A 236 18.50 -4.02 6.16
C GLY A 236 17.46 -3.84 7.27
N ILE A 237 16.22 -3.46 6.94
CA ILE A 237 15.14 -3.30 7.92
C ILE A 237 14.43 -4.65 8.07
N PRO A 238 14.52 -5.29 9.25
CA PRO A 238 13.95 -6.62 9.45
C PRO A 238 12.42 -6.58 9.51
N VAL A 239 11.77 -7.48 8.79
CA VAL A 239 10.33 -7.74 8.82
C VAL A 239 10.09 -9.10 9.45
N THR A 240 9.21 -9.18 10.44
CA THR A 240 8.91 -10.43 11.14
C THR A 240 8.22 -11.45 10.23
N ALA A 241 7.22 -10.99 9.48
CA ALA A 241 6.54 -11.77 8.46
C ALA A 241 5.75 -10.86 7.51
N ALA A 242 5.52 -11.34 6.28
CA ALA A 242 4.77 -10.64 5.24
C ALA A 242 3.60 -11.50 4.74
N ALA A 243 2.46 -10.87 4.44
CA ALA A 243 1.32 -11.54 3.83
C ALA A 243 0.80 -10.77 2.61
N THR A 244 0.37 -11.48 1.59
CA THR A 244 -0.30 -10.86 0.44
C THR A 244 -1.56 -11.63 0.08
N ALA A 245 -2.58 -10.95 -0.41
CA ALA A 245 -3.75 -11.59 -0.98
C ALA A 245 -3.93 -11.14 -2.42
N SER A 246 -4.15 -12.09 -3.33
CA SER A 246 -4.40 -11.82 -4.76
C SER A 246 -3.39 -10.80 -5.34
N ALA A 247 -2.09 -11.00 -5.07
CA ALA A 247 -1.05 -10.07 -5.51
C ALA A 247 -0.77 -10.23 -7.01
N PRO A 248 -0.86 -9.16 -7.83
CA PRO A 248 -0.47 -9.17 -9.23
C PRO A 248 1.06 -9.15 -9.38
N ALA A 249 1.73 -10.24 -8.93
CA ALA A 249 3.18 -10.33 -8.80
C ALA A 249 3.93 -10.19 -10.14
N ASP A 250 3.28 -10.56 -11.26
CA ASP A 250 3.81 -10.43 -12.61
C ASP A 250 2.82 -9.69 -13.51
N GLY A 251 3.00 -8.37 -13.64
CA GLY A 251 2.13 -7.53 -14.45
C GLY A 251 2.22 -7.86 -15.95
N GLN A 252 3.40 -8.22 -16.45
CA GLN A 252 3.57 -8.51 -17.87
C GLN A 252 2.73 -9.72 -18.30
N VAL A 253 2.88 -10.86 -17.62
CA VAL A 253 2.16 -12.09 -17.96
C VAL A 253 0.65 -11.94 -17.66
N MET A 254 0.30 -11.23 -16.58
CA MET A 254 -1.10 -10.99 -16.23
C MET A 254 -1.82 -10.14 -17.29
N TYR A 255 -1.19 -9.05 -17.75
CA TYR A 255 -1.78 -8.16 -18.75
C TYR A 255 -1.81 -8.79 -20.14
N ASP A 256 -0.78 -9.56 -20.52
CA ASP A 256 -0.81 -10.34 -21.76
C ASP A 256 -2.01 -11.30 -21.76
N ARG A 257 -2.26 -11.98 -20.63
CA ARG A 257 -3.45 -12.84 -20.48
C ARG A 257 -4.74 -12.05 -20.60
N TRP A 258 -4.89 -10.89 -19.94
CA TRP A 258 -6.10 -10.08 -20.05
C TRP A 258 -6.33 -9.55 -21.46
N PHE A 259 -5.27 -9.18 -22.17
CA PHE A 259 -5.37 -8.60 -23.52
C PHE A 259 -5.68 -9.65 -24.58
N ASN A 260 -5.05 -10.82 -24.50
CA ASN A 260 -5.06 -11.82 -25.56
C ASN A 260 -5.89 -13.07 -25.28
N ASN A 261 -6.32 -13.28 -24.02
CA ASN A 261 -7.08 -14.44 -23.60
C ASN A 261 -8.19 -14.07 -22.62
N TYR A 262 -9.12 -13.21 -23.06
CA TYR A 262 -10.29 -12.82 -22.27
C TYR A 262 -11.06 -14.05 -21.76
N GLN A 263 -11.45 -13.98 -20.48
CA GLN A 263 -12.29 -14.99 -19.84
C GLN A 263 -13.60 -14.35 -19.36
N PRO A 264 -14.74 -15.05 -19.42
CA PRO A 264 -16.01 -14.53 -18.93
C PRO A 264 -16.02 -14.14 -17.45
N ILE A 265 -15.08 -14.67 -16.66
CA ILE A 265 -14.88 -14.32 -15.25
C ILE A 265 -14.20 -12.97 -15.05
N ASP A 266 -13.50 -12.44 -16.07
CA ASP A 266 -12.71 -11.21 -15.93
C ASP A 266 -13.55 -10.05 -15.43
N ALA A 267 -13.00 -9.34 -14.42
CA ALA A 267 -13.70 -8.28 -13.74
C ALA A 267 -14.05 -7.10 -14.67
N VAL A 268 -15.26 -6.62 -14.59
CA VAL A 268 -15.77 -5.47 -15.39
C VAL A 268 -15.05 -4.15 -15.11
N TYR A 269 -14.28 -4.07 -14.04
CA TYR A 269 -13.50 -2.88 -13.66
C TYR A 269 -12.05 -2.89 -14.14
N LEU A 270 -11.62 -3.91 -14.87
CA LEU A 270 -10.26 -3.94 -15.46
C LEU A 270 -9.94 -2.73 -16.36
N PRO A 271 -10.87 -2.18 -17.18
CA PRO A 271 -10.62 -0.94 -17.92
C PRO A 271 -10.26 0.24 -17.02
N GLY A 272 -10.86 0.35 -15.83
CA GLY A 272 -10.48 1.35 -14.84
C GLY A 272 -9.04 1.16 -14.34
N CYS A 273 -8.67 -0.07 -13.95
CA CYS A 273 -7.33 -0.39 -13.49
C CYS A 273 -6.26 -0.11 -14.56
N ILE A 274 -6.53 -0.55 -15.81
CA ILE A 274 -5.63 -0.31 -16.94
C ILE A 274 -5.51 1.19 -17.26
N THR A 275 -6.59 1.95 -17.15
CA THR A 275 -6.57 3.41 -17.32
C THR A 275 -5.64 4.08 -16.32
N LEU A 276 -5.75 3.72 -15.03
CA LEU A 276 -4.86 4.25 -14.00
C LEU A 276 -3.40 3.89 -14.31
N GLN A 277 -3.11 2.65 -14.69
CA GLN A 277 -1.77 2.17 -14.91
C GLN A 277 -1.11 2.80 -16.15
N ILE A 278 -1.82 2.90 -17.28
CA ILE A 278 -1.32 3.53 -18.51
C ILE A 278 -0.98 5.00 -18.27
N GLN A 279 -1.88 5.74 -17.63
CA GLN A 279 -1.67 7.17 -17.38
C GLN A 279 -0.62 7.42 -16.30
N ALA A 280 -0.51 6.56 -15.29
CA ALA A 280 0.59 6.62 -14.33
C ALA A 280 1.95 6.40 -15.01
N GLN A 281 2.07 5.41 -15.92
CA GLN A 281 3.29 5.24 -16.71
C GLN A 281 3.58 6.44 -17.60
N GLU A 282 2.57 6.97 -18.29
CA GLU A 282 2.76 8.16 -19.13
C GLU A 282 3.32 9.32 -18.32
N TYR A 283 2.77 9.60 -17.13
CA TYR A 283 3.19 10.70 -16.30
C TYR A 283 4.54 10.47 -15.61
N TYR A 284 4.65 9.38 -14.82
CA TYR A 284 5.82 9.15 -13.97
C TYR A 284 7.03 8.66 -14.77
N LEU A 285 6.82 7.85 -15.80
CA LEU A 285 7.89 7.25 -16.60
C LEU A 285 8.08 7.96 -17.95
N ARG A 286 7.38 9.09 -18.15
CA ARG A 286 7.52 9.98 -19.32
C ARG A 286 7.30 9.27 -20.65
N GLN A 287 6.39 8.31 -20.69
CA GLN A 287 6.00 7.61 -21.93
C GLN A 287 4.95 8.45 -22.70
N VAL A 288 5.38 9.61 -23.20
CA VAL A 288 4.50 10.61 -23.84
C VAL A 288 3.67 9.98 -24.97
N GLY A 289 2.35 10.20 -24.92
CA GLY A 289 1.38 9.69 -25.90
C GLY A 289 0.94 8.26 -25.68
N LEU A 290 1.36 7.61 -24.58
CA LEU A 290 0.99 6.24 -24.27
C LEU A 290 -0.53 6.07 -24.15
N THR A 291 -1.21 6.95 -23.43
CA THR A 291 -2.67 6.93 -23.24
C THR A 291 -3.40 6.99 -24.59
N ALA A 292 -3.01 7.93 -25.44
CA ALA A 292 -3.60 8.08 -26.77
C ALA A 292 -3.27 6.91 -27.71
N SER A 293 -2.12 6.24 -27.53
CA SER A 293 -1.76 5.06 -28.33
C SER A 293 -2.51 3.81 -27.89
N ALA A 294 -2.91 3.72 -26.63
CA ALA A 294 -3.53 2.54 -26.03
C ALA A 294 -5.06 2.56 -26.10
N ILE A 295 -5.69 3.67 -25.75
CA ILE A 295 -7.14 3.79 -25.59
C ILE A 295 -7.80 4.21 -26.89
N ARG A 296 -8.97 3.63 -27.21
CA ARG A 296 -9.74 4.02 -28.40
C ARG A 296 -10.17 5.49 -28.33
N PRO A 297 -10.17 6.22 -29.45
CA PRO A 297 -10.42 7.67 -29.46
C PRO A 297 -11.71 8.09 -28.77
N GLU A 298 -12.77 7.30 -28.91
CA GLU A 298 -14.09 7.56 -28.32
C GLU A 298 -14.12 7.52 -26.80
N TYR A 299 -13.14 6.84 -26.14
CA TYR A 299 -13.04 6.72 -24.68
C TYR A 299 -11.93 7.56 -24.07
N LEU A 300 -11.09 8.20 -24.91
CA LEU A 300 -9.89 8.88 -24.46
C LEU A 300 -10.18 10.00 -23.45
N GLN A 301 -11.17 10.85 -23.76
CA GLN A 301 -11.54 11.97 -22.87
C GLN A 301 -12.05 11.45 -21.52
N ALA A 302 -12.97 10.49 -21.52
CA ALA A 302 -13.49 9.91 -20.27
C ALA A 302 -12.37 9.29 -19.42
N SER A 303 -11.37 8.69 -20.06
CA SER A 303 -10.21 8.08 -19.38
C SER A 303 -9.32 9.13 -18.72
N ILE A 304 -9.08 10.27 -19.40
CA ILE A 304 -8.32 11.38 -18.84
C ILE A 304 -9.07 12.02 -17.66
N GLU A 305 -10.38 12.26 -17.81
CA GLU A 305 -11.20 12.83 -16.73
C GLU A 305 -11.27 11.91 -15.51
N PHE A 306 -11.34 10.58 -15.72
CA PHE A 306 -11.34 9.59 -14.65
C PHE A 306 -10.02 9.57 -13.89
N TYR A 307 -8.89 9.52 -14.58
CA TYR A 307 -7.57 9.55 -13.95
C TYR A 307 -7.31 10.83 -13.15
N ASN A 308 -7.79 11.97 -13.67
CA ASN A 308 -7.68 13.25 -12.98
C ASN A 308 -8.66 13.40 -11.80
N GLY A 309 -9.59 12.44 -11.61
CA GLY A 309 -10.61 12.48 -10.57
C GLY A 309 -11.75 13.46 -10.83
N ASN A 310 -11.94 13.90 -12.08
CA ASN A 310 -13.02 14.81 -12.49
C ASN A 310 -14.35 14.06 -12.67
N ILE A 311 -14.30 12.75 -12.95
CA ILE A 311 -15.47 11.85 -12.96
C ILE A 311 -15.18 10.65 -12.07
N ASP A 312 -16.24 10.12 -11.45
CA ASP A 312 -16.16 8.90 -10.64
C ASP A 312 -16.19 7.62 -11.49
N TRP A 313 -16.00 6.48 -10.85
CA TRP A 313 -16.07 5.17 -11.48
C TRP A 313 -17.40 4.92 -12.21
N THR A 314 -18.51 5.33 -11.62
CA THR A 314 -19.84 5.13 -12.21
C THR A 314 -20.02 5.93 -13.51
N ALA A 315 -19.56 7.17 -13.53
CA ALA A 315 -19.60 8.01 -14.72
C ALA A 315 -18.62 7.52 -15.81
N PHE A 316 -17.43 7.06 -15.41
CA PHE A 316 -16.44 6.47 -16.33
C PHE A 316 -17.01 5.22 -17.01
N ARG A 317 -17.55 4.28 -16.23
CA ARG A 317 -18.11 3.01 -16.75
C ARG A 317 -19.25 3.22 -17.73
N LYS A 318 -20.11 4.26 -17.49
CA LYS A 318 -21.20 4.60 -18.41
C LYS A 318 -20.71 5.13 -19.77
N GLN A 319 -19.52 5.68 -19.82
CA GLN A 319 -18.91 6.30 -21.01
C GLN A 319 -17.92 5.37 -21.73
N THR A 320 -17.62 4.21 -21.15
CA THR A 320 -16.59 3.28 -21.66
C THR A 320 -17.15 1.85 -21.83
N LYS A 321 -16.31 0.85 -21.88
CA LYS A 321 -16.64 -0.57 -22.02
C LYS A 321 -16.11 -1.38 -20.85
N ASP A 322 -16.78 -2.47 -20.52
CA ASP A 322 -16.39 -3.40 -19.47
C ASP A 322 -15.28 -4.39 -19.90
N LYS A 323 -15.08 -4.57 -21.22
CA LYS A 323 -14.07 -5.47 -21.77
C LYS A 323 -12.89 -4.68 -22.32
N LEU A 324 -11.69 -5.12 -22.02
CA LEU A 324 -10.45 -4.50 -22.51
C LEU A 324 -10.34 -4.54 -24.04
N GLN A 325 -10.81 -5.62 -24.67
CA GLN A 325 -10.82 -5.79 -26.12
C GLN A 325 -11.71 -4.75 -26.85
N ASP A 326 -12.74 -4.27 -26.17
CA ASP A 326 -13.65 -3.24 -26.70
C ASP A 326 -13.21 -1.82 -26.31
N TYR A 327 -12.35 -1.68 -25.31
CA TYR A 327 -11.86 -0.43 -24.74
C TYR A 327 -10.52 0.03 -25.32
N LEU A 328 -9.58 -0.92 -25.48
CA LEU A 328 -8.24 -0.63 -25.98
C LEU A 328 -8.19 -0.77 -27.52
N LYS A 329 -7.21 -0.11 -28.12
CA LYS A 329 -6.94 -0.24 -29.55
C LYS A 329 -6.41 -1.64 -29.89
N PRO A 330 -6.81 -2.24 -31.02
CA PRO A 330 -6.34 -3.55 -31.42
C PRO A 330 -4.81 -3.62 -31.54
N GLU A 331 -4.17 -2.55 -32.04
CA GLU A 331 -2.72 -2.45 -32.18
C GLU A 331 -2.00 -2.47 -30.82
N PHE A 332 -2.60 -1.86 -29.81
CA PHE A 332 -2.07 -1.88 -28.46
C PHE A 332 -2.20 -3.25 -27.81
N LEU A 333 -3.35 -3.91 -27.97
CA LEU A 333 -3.55 -5.28 -27.51
C LEU A 333 -2.55 -6.25 -28.12
N ALA A 334 -2.29 -6.13 -29.43
CA ALA A 334 -1.34 -6.97 -30.16
C ALA A 334 0.13 -6.66 -29.80
N SER A 335 0.44 -5.51 -29.23
CA SER A 335 1.82 -5.09 -28.92
C SER A 335 2.51 -5.96 -27.88
N GLY A 336 1.74 -6.68 -27.04
CA GLY A 336 2.27 -7.63 -26.06
C GLY A 336 3.09 -8.74 -26.64
N ASN A 337 2.75 -9.18 -27.83
CA ASN A 337 3.48 -10.25 -28.52
C ASN A 337 4.92 -9.89 -28.92
N ALA A 338 5.24 -8.59 -29.01
CA ALA A 338 6.57 -8.12 -29.40
C ALA A 338 7.50 -7.89 -28.19
N CYS A 339 6.99 -7.74 -26.97
CA CYS A 339 7.71 -7.46 -25.70
C CYS A 339 8.74 -6.30 -25.79
N GLU A 340 8.74 -5.54 -26.87
CA GLU A 340 9.76 -4.52 -27.16
C GLU A 340 9.29 -3.10 -26.90
N SER A 341 7.97 -2.88 -26.76
CA SER A 341 7.46 -1.54 -26.50
C SER A 341 7.89 -1.05 -25.09
N PRO A 342 8.10 0.25 -24.90
CA PRO A 342 8.44 0.81 -23.59
C PRO A 342 7.44 0.42 -22.49
N TYR A 343 6.16 0.29 -22.83
CA TYR A 343 5.11 -0.13 -21.91
C TYR A 343 5.37 -1.53 -21.34
N TRP A 344 5.64 -2.52 -22.20
CA TRP A 344 5.88 -3.90 -21.77
C TRP A 344 7.21 -4.07 -21.03
N LYS A 345 8.24 -3.31 -21.40
CA LYS A 345 9.51 -3.29 -20.66
C LYS A 345 9.33 -2.80 -19.22
N VAL A 346 8.49 -1.80 -19.01
CA VAL A 346 8.18 -1.33 -17.64
C VAL A 346 7.44 -2.38 -16.84
N LEU A 347 6.48 -3.09 -17.45
CA LEU A 347 5.78 -4.18 -16.77
C LEU A 347 6.75 -5.31 -16.38
N ASP A 348 7.69 -5.68 -17.25
CA ASP A 348 8.73 -6.66 -16.92
C ASP A 348 9.65 -6.19 -15.79
N GLN A 349 10.03 -4.92 -15.77
CA GLN A 349 10.84 -4.33 -14.70
C GLN A 349 10.09 -4.14 -13.38
N SER A 350 8.77 -4.09 -13.41
CA SER A 350 7.90 -3.87 -12.24
C SER A 350 7.46 -5.16 -11.55
N GLN A 351 8.08 -6.30 -11.87
CA GLN A 351 7.75 -7.58 -11.26
C GLN A 351 8.11 -7.62 -9.79
N ALA A 352 7.19 -8.15 -8.98
CA ALA A 352 7.25 -8.07 -7.53
C ALA A 352 7.65 -9.40 -6.85
N TYR A 353 8.36 -10.31 -7.54
CA TYR A 353 8.73 -11.60 -6.97
C TYR A 353 10.15 -12.06 -7.33
N ARG A 354 10.83 -11.39 -8.25
CA ARG A 354 12.13 -11.83 -8.79
C ARG A 354 13.32 -11.37 -7.93
N TRP A 355 13.26 -11.64 -6.64
CA TRP A 355 14.42 -11.48 -5.74
C TRP A 355 14.42 -12.60 -4.69
N ARG A 356 15.56 -12.88 -4.08
CA ARG A 356 15.66 -13.83 -2.99
C ARG A 356 15.27 -13.14 -1.68
N SER A 357 14.07 -13.40 -1.17
CA SER A 357 13.62 -12.91 0.13
C SER A 357 14.14 -13.77 1.27
N HIS A 358 14.30 -13.19 2.45
CA HIS A 358 14.65 -13.87 3.70
C HIS A 358 13.48 -13.89 4.69
N THR A 359 12.46 -13.07 4.47
CA THR A 359 11.30 -12.92 5.34
C THR A 359 10.29 -14.06 5.10
N PRO A 360 9.71 -14.65 6.15
CA PRO A 360 8.59 -15.56 5.99
C PRO A 360 7.40 -14.90 5.30
N MET A 361 6.83 -15.56 4.28
CA MET A 361 5.70 -15.01 3.51
C MET A 361 4.55 -16.00 3.33
N TYR A 362 3.30 -15.50 3.44
CA TYR A 362 2.10 -16.18 2.96
C TYR A 362 1.49 -15.38 1.81
N ASN A 363 1.21 -16.08 0.69
CA ASN A 363 0.56 -15.50 -0.49
C ASN A 363 -0.78 -16.17 -0.69
N TYR A 364 -1.86 -15.50 -0.30
CA TYR A 364 -3.23 -16.02 -0.41
C TYR A 364 -3.77 -15.86 -1.82
N TYR A 365 -4.48 -16.90 -2.30
CA TYR A 365 -5.11 -16.89 -3.62
C TYR A 365 -6.44 -17.64 -3.62
N GLY A 366 -7.39 -17.19 -4.45
CA GLY A 366 -8.70 -17.77 -4.63
C GLY A 366 -8.83 -18.53 -5.96
N GLY A 367 -9.63 -19.58 -5.98
CA GLY A 367 -9.87 -20.40 -7.18
C GLY A 367 -10.72 -19.70 -8.24
N SER A 368 -11.55 -18.72 -7.82
CA SER A 368 -12.45 -17.95 -8.69
C SER A 368 -12.08 -16.47 -8.77
N ASP A 369 -10.79 -16.12 -8.54
CA ASP A 369 -10.31 -14.74 -8.60
C ASP A 369 -10.48 -14.18 -10.02
N GLU A 370 -11.34 -13.18 -10.17
CA GLU A 370 -11.72 -12.56 -11.43
C GLU A 370 -10.72 -11.46 -11.89
N VAL A 371 -9.70 -11.19 -11.07
CA VAL A 371 -8.67 -10.16 -11.34
C VAL A 371 -7.31 -10.80 -11.51
N VAL A 372 -6.82 -11.49 -10.48
CA VAL A 372 -5.47 -12.05 -10.48
C VAL A 372 -5.52 -13.56 -10.72
N PRO A 373 -5.05 -14.03 -11.88
CA PRO A 373 -5.01 -15.47 -12.17
C PRO A 373 -4.22 -16.25 -11.11
N VAL A 374 -4.71 -17.43 -10.75
CA VAL A 374 -4.13 -18.30 -9.71
C VAL A 374 -2.61 -18.50 -9.86
N PHE A 375 -2.14 -18.72 -11.11
CA PHE A 375 -0.72 -18.96 -11.36
C PHE A 375 0.15 -17.75 -11.05
N ILE A 376 -0.36 -16.51 -11.23
CA ILE A 376 0.35 -15.26 -10.91
C ILE A 376 0.53 -15.13 -9.39
N ALA A 377 -0.52 -15.39 -8.61
CA ALA A 377 -0.46 -15.29 -7.14
C ALA A 377 0.49 -16.34 -6.51
N LYS A 378 0.79 -17.43 -7.23
CA LYS A 378 1.71 -18.51 -6.79
C LYS A 378 3.17 -18.28 -7.19
N LEU A 379 3.47 -17.31 -8.04
CA LEU A 379 4.83 -17.05 -8.51
C LEU A 379 5.83 -16.78 -7.37
N PRO A 380 5.51 -15.98 -6.32
CA PRO A 380 6.45 -15.75 -5.24
C PRO A 380 6.90 -17.04 -4.55
N GLU A 381 5.98 -17.96 -4.23
CA GLU A 381 6.33 -19.25 -3.64
C GLU A 381 7.24 -20.07 -4.56
N THR A 382 6.85 -20.20 -5.82
CA THR A 382 7.60 -20.99 -6.80
C THR A 382 9.03 -20.45 -6.96
N PHE A 383 9.18 -19.14 -7.04
CA PHE A 383 10.47 -18.48 -7.23
C PHE A 383 11.36 -18.64 -5.99
N GLN A 384 10.83 -18.43 -4.78
CA GLN A 384 11.60 -18.60 -3.54
C GLN A 384 12.07 -20.05 -3.36
N LYS A 385 11.23 -21.04 -3.66
CA LYS A 385 11.61 -22.45 -3.64
C LYS A 385 12.80 -22.76 -4.56
N VAL A 386 12.82 -22.19 -5.78
CA VAL A 386 13.92 -22.41 -6.73
C VAL A 386 15.21 -21.74 -6.27
N LEU A 387 15.13 -20.54 -5.70
CA LEU A 387 16.30 -19.78 -5.25
C LEU A 387 16.80 -20.15 -3.85
N GLY A 388 16.11 -21.01 -3.12
CA GLY A 388 16.41 -21.29 -1.71
C GLY A 388 16.24 -20.03 -0.85
N GLY A 389 15.19 -19.26 -1.09
CA GLY A 389 14.81 -18.10 -0.31
C GLY A 389 14.16 -18.45 1.02
N GLY A 390 13.63 -17.43 1.71
CA GLY A 390 12.89 -17.57 2.96
C GLY A 390 11.63 -18.42 2.83
N PRO A 391 11.06 -18.90 3.95
CA PRO A 391 9.83 -19.69 3.93
C PRO A 391 8.68 -18.94 3.28
N THR A 392 8.26 -19.38 2.12
CA THR A 392 7.15 -18.78 1.36
C THR A 392 6.12 -19.83 1.03
N THR A 393 4.85 -19.56 1.33
CA THR A 393 3.75 -20.51 1.11
C THR A 393 2.61 -19.82 0.37
N ALA A 394 2.18 -20.40 -0.74
CA ALA A 394 0.94 -20.04 -1.40
C ALA A 394 -0.23 -20.71 -0.68
N VAL A 395 -1.14 -19.91 -0.14
CA VAL A 395 -2.26 -20.37 0.71
C VAL A 395 -3.56 -20.28 -0.08
N TYR A 396 -4.21 -21.41 -0.26
CA TYR A 396 -5.44 -21.52 -1.02
C TYR A 396 -6.67 -21.12 -0.19
N ALA A 397 -7.42 -20.13 -0.66
CA ALA A 397 -8.64 -19.65 0.00
C ALA A 397 -9.90 -20.44 -0.37
N GLY A 398 -9.82 -21.35 -1.35
CA GLY A 398 -10.90 -22.22 -1.80
C GLY A 398 -11.38 -21.96 -3.23
N ASP A 399 -12.05 -22.97 -3.81
CA ASP A 399 -12.48 -22.94 -5.23
C ASP A 399 -13.42 -21.77 -5.55
N LYS A 400 -14.27 -21.38 -4.60
CA LYS A 400 -15.26 -20.30 -4.77
C LYS A 400 -14.75 -18.94 -4.34
N ALA A 401 -13.54 -18.84 -3.79
CA ALA A 401 -12.99 -17.56 -3.36
C ALA A 401 -12.66 -16.71 -4.58
N ASP A 402 -13.43 -15.64 -4.78
CA ASP A 402 -13.15 -14.57 -5.72
C ASP A 402 -12.16 -13.56 -5.12
N HIS A 403 -11.91 -12.47 -5.78
CA HIS A 403 -10.94 -11.46 -5.37
C HIS A 403 -11.19 -10.91 -3.97
N ARG A 404 -12.45 -10.56 -3.64
CA ARG A 404 -12.85 -10.03 -2.32
C ARG A 404 -12.91 -11.09 -1.24
N ALA A 405 -13.42 -12.27 -1.56
CA ALA A 405 -13.44 -13.39 -0.63
C ALA A 405 -12.02 -13.85 -0.26
N THR A 406 -11.08 -13.81 -1.20
CA THR A 406 -9.66 -14.08 -0.95
C THR A 406 -9.07 -13.08 0.04
N PHE A 407 -9.40 -11.79 -0.08
CA PHE A 407 -9.00 -10.77 0.90
C PHE A 407 -9.52 -11.09 2.31
N LEU A 408 -10.82 -11.37 2.46
CA LEU A 408 -11.38 -11.66 3.78
C LEU A 408 -10.81 -12.94 4.39
N TYR A 409 -10.61 -13.96 3.57
CA TYR A 409 -9.94 -15.18 4.00
C TYR A 409 -8.53 -14.88 4.49
N SER A 410 -7.76 -14.07 3.76
CA SER A 410 -6.42 -13.70 4.17
C SER A 410 -6.42 -12.94 5.48
N VAL A 411 -7.28 -11.93 5.64
CA VAL A 411 -7.39 -11.12 6.88
C VAL A 411 -7.69 -11.95 8.12
N LEU A 412 -8.48 -13.02 7.98
CA LEU A 412 -8.74 -13.99 9.05
C LEU A 412 -7.49 -14.79 9.40
N HIS A 413 -6.85 -15.37 8.40
CA HIS A 413 -5.76 -16.32 8.57
C HIS A 413 -4.43 -15.66 8.88
N GLU A 414 -4.08 -14.57 8.22
CA GLU A 414 -2.82 -13.86 8.46
C GLU A 414 -2.72 -13.32 9.89
N LYS A 415 -3.83 -12.83 10.46
CA LYS A 415 -3.85 -12.39 11.85
C LYS A 415 -3.47 -13.51 12.81
N LEU A 416 -4.03 -14.71 12.61
CA LEU A 416 -3.71 -15.88 13.42
C LEU A 416 -2.24 -16.30 13.25
N TRP A 417 -1.73 -16.23 12.03
CA TRP A 417 -0.35 -16.54 11.73
C TRP A 417 0.62 -15.53 12.34
N PHE A 418 0.33 -14.23 12.24
CA PHE A 418 1.12 -13.16 12.86
C PHE A 418 1.12 -13.28 14.39
N ASP A 419 -0.03 -13.58 15.01
CA ASP A 419 -0.12 -13.83 16.46
C ASP A 419 0.80 -14.98 16.91
N GLY A 420 1.07 -15.96 16.05
CA GLY A 420 2.01 -17.04 16.33
C GLY A 420 3.45 -16.57 16.57
N PHE A 421 3.86 -15.43 16.00
CA PHE A 421 5.19 -14.84 16.23
C PHE A 421 5.26 -14.03 17.53
N LEU A 422 4.10 -13.60 18.08
CA LEU A 422 4.05 -12.82 19.32
C LEU A 422 4.11 -13.69 20.57
N LYS A 423 3.91 -14.99 20.45
CA LYS A 423 3.89 -15.95 21.57
C LYS A 423 5.27 -16.55 21.89
N LYS A 424 6.28 -16.16 21.13
CA LYS A 424 7.67 -16.59 21.33
C LYS A 424 8.45 -15.50 22.07
#